data_5e848ede430e1460683d6eb91897a474
#
_entry.id   5e848ede430e1460683d6eb91897a474
#
_cell.length_a   1.000
_cell.length_b   1.000
_cell.length_c   1.000
_cell.angle_alpha   90.00
_cell.angle_beta   90.00
_cell.angle_gamma   90.00
#
_symmetry.space_group_name_H-M   'P 1'
#
loop_
_entity.id
_entity.type
_entity.pdbx_description
1 polymer ?
#
loop_
_entity_poly.entity_id
_entity_poly.type
_entity_poly.pdbx_seq_one_letter_code
_entity_poly.pdbx_strand_id
1 'polypeptide(L)'
;MNFDDRDGVIWFDGKMVPWREARTHVMTHTLHYGLGVFEGVRAYHTAERGTCIFRLQEHTNRLFGSAHILRMDMPFDKDTINEAHRAVVRENGLKEAYLRPLAYLGSEAMGLRAEGLKTHVVVAAWEWPSYMDPEARERGIKVR
;
A
#
# COMPACT_ATOMS: atom_id res chain seq x y z
N MET A 1 -9.74 -6.01 14.51
CA MET A 1 -8.43 -5.33 14.37
C MET A 1 -8.72 -3.88 14.02
N ASN A 2 -8.30 -2.92 14.85
CA ASN A 2 -8.49 -1.50 14.58
C ASN A 2 -7.31 -0.99 13.75
N PHE A 3 -7.55 -0.47 12.54
CA PHE A 3 -6.49 -0.07 11.63
C PHE A 3 -6.00 1.37 11.84
N ASP A 4 -6.72 2.21 12.53
CA ASP A 4 -6.31 3.59 12.82
C ASP A 4 -5.53 3.70 14.14
N ASP A 5 -5.61 2.69 15.00
CA ASP A 5 -4.93 2.64 16.30
C ASP A 5 -3.98 1.44 16.39
N ARG A 6 -2.78 1.59 15.80
CA ARG A 6 -1.72 0.57 15.82
C ARG A 6 -0.38 1.22 16.12
N ASP A 7 0.51 0.43 16.67
CA ASP A 7 1.93 0.77 16.77
C ASP A 7 2.61 0.52 15.43
N GLY A 8 3.75 1.16 15.22
CA GLY A 8 4.56 1.01 14.03
C GLY A 8 4.58 2.26 13.16
N VAL A 9 5.06 2.09 11.94
CA VAL A 9 5.26 3.18 10.98
C VAL A 9 4.67 2.88 9.62
N ILE A 10 4.31 3.93 8.90
CA ILE A 10 3.88 3.92 7.51
C ILE A 10 4.83 4.80 6.72
N TRP A 11 5.24 4.37 5.53
CA TRP A 11 5.92 5.25 4.58
C TRP A 11 4.87 6.14 3.90
N PHE A 12 5.03 7.45 4.05
CA PHE A 12 4.10 8.46 3.55
C PHE A 12 4.89 9.59 2.88
N ASP A 13 4.71 9.79 1.59
CA ASP A 13 5.31 10.88 0.81
C ASP A 13 6.82 11.07 1.05
N GLY A 14 7.58 9.99 1.01
CA GLY A 14 9.04 10.02 1.09
C GLY A 14 9.63 9.82 2.48
N LYS A 15 8.81 9.64 3.52
CA LYS A 15 9.30 9.47 4.90
C LYS A 15 8.48 8.48 5.72
N MET A 16 9.10 7.89 6.75
CA MET A 16 8.38 7.13 7.75
C MET A 16 7.66 8.06 8.71
N VAL A 17 6.37 7.81 8.93
CA VAL A 17 5.56 8.50 9.93
C VAL A 17 4.97 7.49 10.92
N PRO A 18 4.75 7.85 12.18
CA PRO A 18 4.03 7.01 13.12
C PRO A 18 2.67 6.60 12.55
N TRP A 19 2.26 5.35 12.76
CA TRP A 19 1.03 4.81 12.18
C TRP A 19 -0.19 5.71 12.43
N ARG A 20 -0.36 6.19 13.67
CA ARG A 20 -1.48 7.04 14.09
C ARG A 20 -1.48 8.44 13.48
N GLU A 21 -0.33 8.87 12.93
CA GLU A 21 -0.17 10.18 12.30
C GLU A 21 -0.35 10.14 10.78
N ALA A 22 -0.39 8.95 10.17
CA ALA A 22 -0.65 8.77 8.74
C ALA A 22 -2.13 9.07 8.42
N ARG A 23 -2.46 10.36 8.28
CA ARG A 23 -3.83 10.86 8.12
C ARG A 23 -3.97 11.68 6.85
N THR A 24 -5.18 11.69 6.30
CA THR A 24 -5.54 12.57 5.19
C THR A 24 -6.77 13.41 5.56
N HIS A 25 -6.90 14.56 4.93
CA HIS A 25 -8.04 15.44 5.17
C HIS A 25 -9.32 14.88 4.53
N VAL A 26 -10.48 15.07 5.16
CA VAL A 26 -11.78 14.59 4.65
C VAL A 26 -12.13 15.16 3.25
N MET A 27 -11.59 16.32 2.89
CA MET A 27 -11.75 16.93 1.57
C MET A 27 -10.72 16.42 0.54
N THR A 28 -10.00 15.35 0.83
CA THR A 28 -9.12 14.70 -0.14
C THR A 28 -9.93 14.24 -1.35
N HIS A 29 -9.51 14.68 -2.55
CA HIS A 29 -10.25 14.50 -3.80
C HIS A 29 -10.60 13.02 -4.06
N THR A 30 -9.67 12.11 -3.82
CA THR A 30 -9.92 10.66 -3.99
C THR A 30 -11.07 10.14 -3.14
N LEU A 31 -11.32 10.68 -1.95
CA LEU A 31 -12.44 10.25 -1.09
C LEU A 31 -13.81 10.61 -1.68
N HIS A 32 -13.88 11.61 -2.55
CA HIS A 32 -15.11 12.09 -3.18
C HIS A 32 -15.31 11.55 -4.60
N TYR A 33 -14.22 11.37 -5.35
CA TYR A 33 -14.28 11.06 -6.78
C TYR A 33 -13.64 9.72 -7.16
N GLY A 34 -13.03 9.01 -6.21
CA GLY A 34 -12.52 7.66 -6.41
C GLY A 34 -11.23 7.55 -7.22
N LEU A 35 -10.58 8.67 -7.58
CA LEU A 35 -9.33 8.66 -8.35
C LEU A 35 -8.15 8.28 -7.45
N GLY A 36 -7.90 7.00 -7.36
CA GLY A 36 -6.77 6.44 -6.62
C GLY A 36 -6.48 5.02 -7.10
N VAL A 37 -5.25 4.56 -6.93
CA VAL A 37 -4.78 3.23 -7.31
C VAL A 37 -4.01 2.59 -6.19
N PHE A 38 -4.10 1.28 -6.08
CA PHE A 38 -3.37 0.52 -5.07
C PHE A 38 -2.95 -0.85 -5.56
N GLU A 39 -2.05 -1.48 -4.81
CA GLU A 39 -1.67 -2.87 -4.97
C GLU A 39 -1.86 -3.65 -3.68
N GLY A 40 -1.91 -4.96 -3.79
CA GLY A 40 -1.83 -5.89 -2.68
C GLY A 40 -0.62 -6.78 -2.84
N VAL A 41 0.37 -6.63 -1.98
CA VAL A 41 1.65 -7.32 -2.06
C VAL A 41 1.83 -8.18 -0.80
N ARG A 42 2.44 -9.35 -0.93
CA ARG A 42 2.72 -10.24 0.20
C ARG A 42 4.22 -10.36 0.44
N ALA A 43 4.59 -10.37 1.71
CA ALA A 43 5.92 -10.77 2.16
C ALA A 43 5.82 -12.07 2.95
N TYR A 44 6.79 -12.96 2.74
CA TYR A 44 6.87 -14.27 3.37
C TYR A 44 8.23 -14.48 3.99
N HIS A 45 8.26 -15.11 5.15
CA HIS A 45 9.50 -15.52 5.77
C HIS A 45 10.04 -16.79 5.13
N THR A 46 11.31 -16.77 4.79
CA THR A 46 12.03 -17.94 4.25
C THR A 46 13.22 -18.27 5.15
N ALA A 47 13.51 -19.56 5.30
CA ALA A 47 14.63 -20.02 6.15
C ALA A 47 16.00 -19.53 5.65
N GLU A 48 16.16 -19.38 4.33
CA GLU A 48 17.45 -19.04 3.70
C GLU A 48 17.69 -17.54 3.56
N ARG A 49 16.63 -16.74 3.32
CA ARG A 49 16.74 -15.32 2.92
C ARG A 49 16.05 -14.36 3.88
N GLY A 50 15.44 -14.87 4.97
CA GLY A 50 14.59 -14.06 5.83
C GLY A 50 13.30 -13.63 5.13
N THR A 51 12.83 -12.42 5.41
CA THR A 51 11.57 -11.90 4.82
C THR A 51 11.78 -11.45 3.37
N CYS A 52 11.04 -12.07 2.47
CA CYS A 52 11.06 -11.78 1.04
C CYS A 52 9.71 -11.25 0.58
N ILE A 53 9.71 -10.12 -0.12
CA ILE A 53 8.49 -9.57 -0.74
C ILE A 53 8.30 -10.24 -2.11
N PHE A 54 7.17 -10.93 -2.26
CA PHE A 54 6.90 -11.70 -3.46
C PHE A 54 6.61 -10.80 -4.66
N ARG A 55 7.39 -10.98 -5.74
CA ARG A 55 7.24 -10.28 -7.02
C ARG A 55 7.10 -8.75 -6.90
N LEU A 56 7.89 -8.15 -6.03
CA LEU A 56 7.81 -6.72 -5.73
C LEU A 56 7.88 -5.84 -7.00
N GLN A 57 8.83 -6.14 -7.89
CA GLN A 57 9.02 -5.34 -9.11
C GLN A 57 7.80 -5.35 -10.02
N GLU A 58 7.15 -6.50 -10.16
CA GLU A 58 5.95 -6.64 -11.00
C GLU A 58 4.76 -5.91 -10.39
N HIS A 59 4.59 -5.97 -9.07
CA HIS A 59 3.57 -5.19 -8.37
C HIS A 59 3.81 -3.69 -8.51
N THR A 60 5.06 -3.23 -8.35
CA THR A 60 5.41 -1.83 -8.57
C THR A 60 5.15 -1.40 -10.02
N ASN A 61 5.53 -2.22 -10.99
CA ASN A 61 5.25 -1.93 -12.40
C ASN A 61 3.74 -1.80 -12.65
N ARG A 62 2.92 -2.66 -12.05
CA ARG A 62 1.46 -2.62 -12.21
C ARG A 62 0.85 -1.40 -11.51
N LEU A 63 1.33 -1.01 -10.32
CA LEU A 63 0.92 0.23 -9.66
C LEU A 63 1.14 1.46 -10.55
N PHE A 64 2.33 1.56 -11.15
CA PHE A 64 2.65 2.66 -12.08
C PHE A 64 1.81 2.60 -13.35
N GLY A 65 1.56 1.40 -13.89
CA GLY A 65 0.64 1.21 -15.02
C GLY A 65 -0.78 1.67 -14.70
N SER A 66 -1.28 1.34 -13.52
CA SER A 66 -2.60 1.78 -13.05
C SER A 66 -2.67 3.30 -12.87
N ALA A 67 -1.64 3.92 -12.30
CA ALA A 67 -1.53 5.37 -12.17
C ALA A 67 -1.52 6.05 -13.56
N HIS A 68 -0.77 5.50 -14.50
CA HIS A 68 -0.71 6.01 -15.88
C HIS A 68 -2.08 5.98 -16.58
N ILE A 69 -2.86 4.90 -16.42
CA ILE A 69 -4.23 4.80 -16.97
C ILE A 69 -5.12 5.92 -16.44
N LEU A 70 -5.00 6.29 -15.18
CA LEU A 70 -5.73 7.38 -14.54
C LEU A 70 -5.07 8.76 -14.74
N ARG A 71 -3.98 8.84 -15.51
CA ARG A 71 -3.19 10.07 -15.72
C ARG A 71 -2.72 10.72 -14.41
N MET A 72 -2.37 9.89 -13.43
CA MET A 72 -1.79 10.31 -12.17
C MET A 72 -0.27 10.35 -12.31
N ASP A 73 0.33 11.50 -12.09
CA ASP A 73 1.79 11.65 -12.06
C ASP A 73 2.33 11.10 -10.74
N MET A 74 3.19 10.09 -10.83
CA MET A 74 3.82 9.50 -9.65
C MET A 74 5.02 10.36 -9.21
N PRO A 75 5.01 10.89 -7.96
CA PRO A 75 6.06 11.83 -7.50
C PRO A 75 7.38 11.14 -7.12
N PHE A 76 7.42 9.80 -7.13
CA PHE A 76 8.58 8.99 -6.82
C PHE A 76 8.83 7.98 -7.94
N ASP A 77 10.08 7.60 -8.14
CA ASP A 77 10.43 6.53 -9.07
C ASP A 77 10.15 5.13 -8.48
N LYS A 78 10.25 4.12 -9.33
CA LYS A 78 9.97 2.73 -8.94
C LYS A 78 10.95 2.19 -7.91
N ASP A 79 12.21 2.62 -7.94
CA ASP A 79 13.24 2.16 -7.01
C ASP A 79 12.98 2.72 -5.61
N THR A 80 12.58 3.97 -5.50
CA THR A 80 12.13 4.60 -4.25
C THR A 80 10.92 3.86 -3.68
N ILE A 81 9.93 3.54 -4.50
CA ILE A 81 8.74 2.78 -4.05
C ILE A 81 9.12 1.35 -3.64
N ASN A 82 10.00 0.68 -4.36
CA ASN A 82 10.52 -0.64 -3.97
C ASN A 82 11.24 -0.59 -2.62
N GLU A 83 12.08 0.43 -2.39
CA GLU A 83 12.74 0.59 -1.09
C GLU A 83 11.75 0.94 0.03
N ALA A 84 10.74 1.75 -0.25
CA ALA A 84 9.65 2.03 0.69
C ALA A 84 8.97 0.73 1.19
N HIS A 85 8.70 -0.22 0.27
CA HIS A 85 8.16 -1.53 0.65
C HIS A 85 9.09 -2.32 1.58
N ARG A 86 10.40 -2.35 1.28
CA ARG A 86 11.38 -3.04 2.13
C ARG A 86 11.50 -2.36 3.49
N ALA A 87 11.52 -1.04 3.49
CA ALA A 87 11.68 -0.24 4.69
C ALA A 87 10.49 -0.42 5.65
N VAL A 88 9.24 -0.39 5.19
CA VAL A 88 8.09 -0.59 6.08
C VAL A 88 8.05 -1.99 6.68
N VAL A 89 8.51 -3.02 5.98
CA VAL A 89 8.63 -4.38 6.53
C VAL A 89 9.70 -4.43 7.60
N ARG A 90 10.87 -3.85 7.33
CA ARG A 90 12.03 -3.82 8.21
C ARG A 90 11.75 -3.02 9.49
N GLU A 91 11.27 -1.78 9.35
CA GLU A 91 11.04 -0.88 10.49
C GLU A 91 9.90 -1.34 11.41
N ASN A 92 8.94 -2.09 10.87
CA ASN A 92 7.87 -2.72 11.67
C ASN A 92 8.25 -4.13 12.16
N GLY A 93 9.44 -4.65 11.88
CA GLY A 93 9.91 -5.97 12.34
C GLY A 93 9.07 -7.14 11.82
N LEU A 94 8.42 -7.01 10.67
CA LEU A 94 7.47 -7.99 10.15
C LEU A 94 8.20 -9.17 9.49
N LYS A 95 7.88 -10.39 9.90
CA LYS A 95 8.36 -11.62 9.26
C LYS A 95 7.48 -12.00 8.07
N GLU A 96 6.17 -11.95 8.26
CA GLU A 96 5.17 -12.12 7.21
C GLU A 96 4.25 -10.90 7.20
N ALA A 97 3.92 -10.40 6.02
CA ALA A 97 3.15 -9.20 5.92
C ALA A 97 2.26 -9.15 4.67
N TYR A 98 1.17 -8.42 4.80
CA TYR A 98 0.48 -7.83 3.68
C TYR A 98 0.93 -6.38 3.56
N LEU A 99 1.27 -5.96 2.34
CA LEU A 99 1.67 -4.59 2.04
C LEU A 99 0.63 -3.94 1.14
N ARG A 100 0.32 -2.69 1.45
CA ARG A 100 -0.63 -1.86 0.69
C ARG A 100 0.07 -0.59 0.24
N PRO A 101 0.65 -0.57 -0.97
CA PRO A 101 0.96 0.69 -1.62
C PRO A 101 -0.34 1.30 -2.16
N LEU A 102 -0.48 2.59 -1.99
CA LEU A 102 -1.62 3.40 -2.40
C LEU A 102 -1.12 4.71 -2.98
N ALA A 103 -1.60 5.10 -4.15
CA ALA A 103 -1.44 6.43 -4.70
C ALA A 103 -2.82 7.08 -4.86
N TYR A 104 -2.95 8.33 -4.41
CA TYR A 104 -4.23 9.04 -4.39
C TYR A 104 -4.03 10.55 -4.59
N LEU A 105 -5.08 11.23 -5.06
CA LEU A 105 -5.08 12.66 -5.29
C LEU A 105 -5.45 13.43 -4.02
N GLY A 106 -4.71 14.50 -3.72
CA GLY A 106 -4.80 15.30 -2.52
C GLY A 106 -6.02 16.19 -2.39
N SER A 107 -5.90 17.24 -1.59
CA SER A 107 -7.01 18.13 -1.20
C SER A 107 -6.85 19.57 -1.71
N GLU A 108 -6.02 19.79 -2.72
CA GLU A 108 -5.71 21.13 -3.23
C GLU A 108 -6.89 21.81 -3.91
N ALA A 109 -7.79 21.00 -4.51
CA ALA A 109 -9.02 21.50 -5.14
C ALA A 109 -10.12 20.44 -5.11
N MET A 110 -11.35 20.87 -5.33
CA MET A 110 -12.53 20.03 -5.49
C MET A 110 -13.13 20.22 -6.90
N GLY A 111 -13.81 19.20 -7.40
CA GLY A 111 -14.45 19.20 -8.71
C GLY A 111 -14.02 18.01 -9.57
N LEU A 112 -14.64 17.85 -10.73
CA LEU A 112 -14.40 16.71 -11.62
C LEU A 112 -13.04 16.77 -12.33
N ARG A 113 -12.42 17.94 -12.40
CA ARG A 113 -11.08 18.11 -12.97
C ARG A 113 -10.03 17.80 -11.90
N ALA A 114 -9.12 16.92 -12.23
CA ALA A 114 -8.02 16.53 -11.37
C ALA A 114 -6.70 17.29 -11.67
N GLU A 115 -6.76 18.30 -12.53
CA GLU A 115 -5.59 19.10 -12.92
C GLU A 115 -5.03 19.88 -11.72
N GLY A 116 -3.72 19.82 -11.52
CA GLY A 116 -3.03 20.55 -10.43
C GLY A 116 -3.15 19.93 -9.05
N LEU A 117 -3.82 18.77 -8.92
CA LEU A 117 -3.84 18.02 -7.67
C LEU A 117 -2.53 17.27 -7.48
N LYS A 118 -2.05 17.21 -6.25
CA LYS A 118 -0.86 16.43 -5.88
C LYS A 118 -1.23 14.96 -5.77
N THR A 119 -0.36 14.10 -6.30
CA THR A 119 -0.42 12.67 -6.00
C THR A 119 0.34 12.41 -4.70
N HIS A 120 -0.37 11.85 -3.73
CA HIS A 120 0.22 11.31 -2.50
C HIS A 120 0.48 9.83 -2.66
N VAL A 121 1.58 9.34 -2.08
CA VAL A 121 1.92 7.92 -2.11
C VAL A 121 2.18 7.41 -0.70
N VAL A 122 1.53 6.30 -0.37
CA VAL A 122 1.61 5.64 0.93
C VAL A 122 1.99 4.17 0.72
N VAL A 123 2.86 3.65 1.58
CA VAL A 123 3.10 2.21 1.69
C VAL A 123 2.94 1.81 3.15
N ALA A 124 1.91 1.01 3.44
CA ALA A 124 1.67 0.42 4.75
C ALA A 124 1.92 -1.09 4.73
N ALA A 125 2.37 -1.66 5.85
CA ALA A 125 2.55 -3.09 6.00
C ALA A 125 2.04 -3.56 7.37
N TRP A 126 1.40 -4.72 7.41
CA TRP A 126 0.90 -5.31 8.65
C TRP A 126 0.82 -6.83 8.55
N GLU A 127 0.83 -7.51 9.68
CA GLU A 127 0.53 -8.92 9.74
C GLU A 127 -0.94 -9.15 9.35
N TRP A 128 -1.14 -10.01 8.35
CA TRP A 128 -2.48 -10.39 7.93
C TRP A 128 -2.62 -11.91 7.96
N PRO A 129 -3.29 -12.44 8.97
CA PRO A 129 -3.56 -13.87 9.04
C PRO A 129 -4.42 -14.32 7.86
N SER A 130 -4.36 -15.60 7.54
CA SER A 130 -5.23 -16.18 6.51
C SER A 130 -6.71 -15.98 6.87
N TYR A 131 -7.51 -15.57 5.87
CA TYR A 131 -8.97 -15.51 6.03
C TYR A 131 -9.63 -16.90 6.15
N MET A 132 -8.94 -17.92 5.67
CA MET A 132 -9.43 -19.28 5.71
C MET A 132 -8.89 -19.97 6.95
N ASP A 133 -9.76 -20.68 7.66
CA ASP A 133 -9.33 -21.61 8.69
C ASP A 133 -8.44 -22.72 8.08
N PRO A 134 -7.64 -23.43 8.89
CA PRO A 134 -6.73 -24.45 8.39
C PRO A 134 -7.44 -25.56 7.57
N GLU A 135 -8.64 -25.99 7.97
CA GLU A 135 -9.40 -27.02 7.25
C GLU A 135 -9.91 -26.50 5.90
N ALA A 136 -10.38 -25.25 5.83
CA ALA A 136 -10.80 -24.65 4.57
C ALA A 136 -9.63 -24.45 3.60
N ARG A 137 -8.40 -24.24 4.09
CA ARG A 137 -7.20 -24.18 3.24
C ARG A 137 -6.88 -25.52 2.58
N GLU A 138 -7.06 -26.64 3.29
CA GLU A 138 -6.82 -27.98 2.76
C GLU A 138 -7.96 -28.43 1.84
N ARG A 139 -9.20 -28.24 2.27
CA ARG A 139 -10.40 -28.66 1.55
C ARG A 139 -10.73 -27.80 0.35
N GLY A 140 -10.29 -26.54 0.32
CA GLY A 140 -10.74 -25.53 -0.62
C GLY A 140 -12.11 -24.95 -0.28
N ILE A 141 -12.56 -24.00 -1.09
CA ILE A 141 -13.88 -23.37 -0.98
C ILE A 141 -14.70 -23.66 -2.23
N LYS A 142 -16.03 -23.75 -2.05
CA LYS A 142 -16.95 -23.81 -3.19
C LYS A 142 -17.23 -22.40 -3.68
N VAL A 143 -16.99 -22.15 -4.96
CA VAL A 143 -17.33 -20.90 -5.64
C VAL A 143 -18.53 -21.17 -6.53
N ARG A 144 -19.53 -20.30 -6.44
CA ARG A 144 -20.71 -20.30 -7.32
C ARG A 144 -20.63 -19.17 -8.30
#